data_9c086cd8c6130235793a7dfb9f112dbd
#
_entry.id   9c086cd8c6130235793a7dfb9f112dbd
#
_cell.length_a   1.000
_cell.length_b   1.000
_cell.length_c   1.000
_cell.angle_alpha   90.00
_cell.angle_beta   90.00
_cell.angle_gamma   90.00
#
_symmetry.space_group_name_H-M   'P 1'
#
loop_
_entity.id
_entity.type
_entity.pdbx_description
1 polymer ?
#
loop_
_entity_poly.entity_id
_entity_poly.type
_entity_poly.pdbx_seq_one_letter_code
_entity_poly.pdbx_strand_id
1 'polypeptide(L)'
;MDANWRDDVTQGDPKIRLLSCTDALAYRDIRLDGLLRNPEAFASTFEDERDRPLDWFRERITQSQIFGAMLAQGLVGVVGLRAHADAKQRHKAMIWGMYVRREARQYGIGKRLIEAAVSHASGHVEQLQLAVVTENETARRLYAKAGFIEYGHQINALKHAGRYYDDILMVK
;
A
#
# COMPACT_ATOMS: atom_id res chain seq x y z
N MET A 1 -7.05 26.76 13.23
CA MET A 1 -7.63 25.87 14.25
C MET A 1 -7.13 24.46 13.93
N ASP A 2 -5.98 24.12 14.52
CA ASP A 2 -5.38 22.79 14.32
C ASP A 2 -6.17 21.81 15.17
N ALA A 3 -7.04 21.02 14.51
CA ALA A 3 -7.71 19.92 15.18
C ALA A 3 -6.62 18.99 15.74
N ASN A 4 -6.68 18.71 17.03
CA ASN A 4 -5.70 17.89 17.74
C ASN A 4 -5.89 16.42 17.35
N TRP A 5 -5.50 16.08 16.10
CA TRP A 5 -5.62 14.75 15.48
C TRP A 5 -4.92 13.64 16.30
N ARG A 6 -3.95 14.02 17.20
CA ARG A 6 -3.25 13.06 18.05
C ARG A 6 -4.16 12.40 19.07
N ASP A 7 -5.16 13.12 19.57
CA ASP A 7 -6.10 12.59 20.56
C ASP A 7 -7.13 11.65 19.91
N ASP A 8 -7.47 11.87 18.63
CA ASP A 8 -8.39 11.02 17.86
C ASP A 8 -7.78 9.66 17.45
N VAL A 9 -6.46 9.62 17.15
CA VAL A 9 -5.78 8.34 16.82
C VAL A 9 -5.69 7.42 18.04
N THR A 10 -5.70 7.99 19.26
CA THR A 10 -5.69 7.21 20.52
C THR A 10 -7.08 6.72 20.93
N GLN A 11 -8.16 7.24 20.36
CA GLN A 11 -9.54 6.92 20.78
C GLN A 11 -10.22 5.82 19.98
N GLY A 12 -9.65 5.33 18.86
CA GLY A 12 -10.29 4.31 18.04
C GLY A 12 -9.33 3.26 17.49
N ASP A 13 -9.70 2.00 17.66
CA ASP A 13 -9.04 0.89 16.98
C ASP A 13 -9.32 0.99 15.46
N PRO A 14 -8.29 1.08 14.56
CA PRO A 14 -8.53 1.28 13.14
C PRO A 14 -9.31 0.11 12.55
N LYS A 15 -10.43 0.40 11.91
CA LYS A 15 -11.22 -0.61 11.19
C LYS A 15 -10.56 -0.89 9.84
N ILE A 16 -10.07 -2.13 9.67
CA ILE A 16 -9.53 -2.58 8.37
C ILE A 16 -10.64 -3.23 7.56
N ARG A 17 -10.83 -2.79 6.32
CA ARG A 17 -11.80 -3.38 5.38
C ARG A 17 -11.36 -3.22 3.93
N LEU A 18 -11.95 -4.02 3.05
CA LEU A 18 -11.87 -3.77 1.61
C LEU A 18 -12.55 -2.43 1.27
N LEU A 19 -11.92 -1.67 0.39
CA LEU A 19 -12.53 -0.49 -0.20
C LEU A 19 -13.52 -0.88 -1.31
N SER A 20 -14.53 -0.05 -1.49
CA SER A 20 -15.53 -0.15 -2.54
C SER A 20 -15.47 1.08 -3.47
N CYS A 21 -16.23 1.05 -4.57
CA CYS A 21 -16.29 2.20 -5.49
C CYS A 21 -16.75 3.51 -4.80
N THR A 22 -17.48 3.43 -3.70
CA THR A 22 -17.90 4.60 -2.92
C THR A 22 -16.74 5.27 -2.19
N ASP A 23 -15.64 4.55 -1.97
CA ASP A 23 -14.44 5.06 -1.30
C ASP A 23 -13.46 5.74 -2.28
N ALA A 24 -13.79 5.83 -3.57
CA ALA A 24 -12.85 6.28 -4.61
C ALA A 24 -12.27 7.67 -4.36
N LEU A 25 -13.05 8.60 -3.80
CA LEU A 25 -12.55 9.93 -3.47
C LEU A 25 -11.51 9.86 -2.34
N ALA A 26 -11.82 9.17 -1.25
CA ALA A 26 -10.88 8.99 -0.14
C ALA A 26 -9.63 8.22 -0.58
N TYR A 27 -9.79 7.22 -1.46
CA TYR A 27 -8.67 6.47 -2.03
C TYR A 27 -7.78 7.35 -2.92
N ARG A 28 -8.38 8.19 -3.79
CA ARG A 28 -7.64 9.19 -4.58
C ARG A 28 -6.80 10.09 -3.67
N ASP A 29 -7.42 10.66 -2.65
CA ASP A 29 -6.76 11.62 -1.75
C ASP A 29 -5.56 10.99 -1.04
N ILE A 30 -5.71 9.78 -0.46
CA ILE A 30 -4.61 9.11 0.23
C ILE A 30 -3.54 8.60 -0.75
N ARG A 31 -3.93 8.18 -1.94
CA ARG A 31 -2.99 7.76 -2.99
C ARG A 31 -2.12 8.92 -3.45
N LEU A 32 -2.71 10.07 -3.73
CA LEU A 32 -1.99 11.27 -4.15
C LEU A 32 -1.11 11.82 -3.02
N ASP A 33 -1.56 11.76 -1.77
CA ASP A 33 -0.73 12.12 -0.61
C ASP A 33 0.50 11.23 -0.51
N GLY A 34 0.35 9.92 -0.73
CA GLY A 34 1.47 8.97 -0.75
C GLY A 34 2.49 9.27 -1.83
N LEU A 35 2.03 9.47 -3.07
CA LEU A 35 2.87 9.79 -4.23
C LEU A 35 3.62 11.11 -4.06
N LEU A 36 2.96 12.12 -3.49
CA LEU A 36 3.56 13.43 -3.27
C LEU A 36 4.62 13.41 -2.17
N ARG A 37 4.37 12.67 -1.08
CA ARG A 37 5.23 12.68 0.11
C ARG A 37 6.36 11.65 0.10
N ASN A 38 6.22 10.60 -0.69
CA ASN A 38 7.18 9.51 -0.78
C ASN A 38 7.37 9.07 -2.25
N PRO A 39 7.74 10.01 -3.17
CA PRO A 39 7.80 9.71 -4.61
C PRO A 39 8.78 8.58 -4.94
N GLU A 40 9.83 8.41 -4.14
CA GLU A 40 10.81 7.33 -4.29
C GLU A 40 10.28 5.93 -3.99
N ALA A 41 9.15 5.82 -3.29
CA ALA A 41 8.60 4.54 -2.85
C ALA A 41 7.58 3.93 -3.81
N PHE A 42 7.26 4.62 -4.91
CA PHE A 42 6.21 4.21 -5.84
C PHE A 42 6.71 4.22 -7.29
N ALA A 43 6.24 3.26 -8.08
CA ALA A 43 6.52 3.21 -9.51
C ALA A 43 5.76 4.28 -10.33
N SER A 44 4.63 4.77 -9.82
CA SER A 44 3.86 5.88 -10.41
C SER A 44 4.27 7.21 -9.79
N THR A 45 4.08 8.31 -10.53
CA THR A 45 4.32 9.67 -10.03
C THR A 45 3.01 10.36 -9.64
N PHE A 46 3.11 11.42 -8.84
CA PHE A 46 1.97 12.29 -8.52
C PHE A 46 1.41 12.94 -9.80
N GLU A 47 2.28 13.37 -10.72
CA GLU A 47 1.93 14.00 -11.98
C GLU A 47 1.11 13.07 -12.89
N ASP A 48 1.43 11.77 -12.90
CA ASP A 48 0.70 10.78 -13.71
C ASP A 48 -0.72 10.52 -13.23
N GLU A 49 -0.97 10.68 -11.92
CA GLU A 49 -2.24 10.29 -11.31
C GLU A 49 -3.12 11.47 -10.88
N ARG A 50 -2.57 12.67 -10.62
CA ARG A 50 -3.32 13.82 -10.04
C ARG A 50 -4.51 14.27 -10.88
N ASP A 51 -4.36 14.24 -12.20
CA ASP A 51 -5.37 14.74 -13.16
C ASP A 51 -6.27 13.60 -13.69
N ARG A 52 -6.12 12.37 -13.18
CA ARG A 52 -6.98 11.25 -13.55
C ARG A 52 -8.40 11.46 -13.03
N PRO A 53 -9.43 11.12 -13.83
CA PRO A 53 -10.81 11.22 -13.39
C PRO A 53 -11.11 10.24 -12.25
N LEU A 54 -12.12 10.53 -11.45
CA LEU A 54 -12.50 9.70 -10.31
C LEU A 54 -12.84 8.25 -10.72
N ASP A 55 -13.37 8.05 -11.91
CA ASP A 55 -13.68 6.73 -12.46
C ASP A 55 -12.43 5.85 -12.62
N TRP A 56 -11.29 6.42 -12.95
CA TRP A 56 -10.03 5.69 -12.98
C TRP A 56 -9.65 5.09 -11.61
N PHE A 57 -9.91 5.83 -10.52
CA PHE A 57 -9.71 5.33 -9.15
C PHE A 57 -10.75 4.27 -8.76
N ARG A 58 -12.02 4.40 -9.24
CA ARG A 58 -13.04 3.36 -9.08
C ARG A 58 -12.64 2.06 -9.75
N GLU A 59 -12.15 2.14 -10.99
CA GLU A 59 -11.64 0.97 -11.72
C GLU A 59 -10.47 0.30 -11.00
N ARG A 60 -9.52 1.05 -10.46
CA ARG A 60 -8.42 0.49 -9.67
C ARG A 60 -8.91 -0.27 -8.43
N ILE A 61 -9.93 0.23 -7.76
CA ILE A 61 -10.54 -0.45 -6.61
C ILE A 61 -11.22 -1.76 -7.05
N THR A 62 -11.89 -1.77 -8.22
CA THR A 62 -12.57 -2.98 -8.72
C THR A 62 -11.61 -4.02 -9.30
N GLN A 63 -10.53 -3.58 -9.93
CA GLN A 63 -9.52 -4.46 -10.54
C GLN A 63 -8.49 -5.02 -9.54
N SER A 64 -8.44 -4.45 -8.34
CA SER A 64 -7.54 -4.86 -7.27
C SER A 64 -8.28 -4.89 -5.96
N GLN A 65 -7.87 -5.77 -5.07
CA GLN A 65 -8.38 -5.78 -3.69
C GLN A 65 -7.58 -4.75 -2.90
N ILE A 66 -8.20 -3.61 -2.58
CA ILE A 66 -7.55 -2.55 -1.82
C ILE A 66 -8.13 -2.54 -0.41
N PHE A 67 -7.29 -2.81 0.58
CA PHE A 67 -7.64 -2.69 1.99
C PHE A 67 -7.38 -1.28 2.46
N GLY A 68 -8.33 -0.72 3.20
CA GLY A 68 -8.24 0.58 3.84
C GLY A 68 -8.29 0.48 5.35
N ALA A 69 -7.49 1.29 6.02
CA ALA A 69 -7.57 1.52 7.46
C ALA A 69 -8.38 2.78 7.72
N MET A 70 -9.53 2.61 8.37
CA MET A 70 -10.47 3.69 8.69
C MET A 70 -10.36 4.06 10.16
N LEU A 71 -10.24 5.34 10.44
CA LEU A 71 -10.42 5.96 11.76
C LEU A 71 -11.61 6.94 11.70
N ALA A 72 -11.97 7.58 12.81
CA ALA A 72 -13.08 8.54 12.86
C ALA A 72 -12.93 9.68 11.82
N GLN A 73 -11.71 10.15 11.60
CA GLN A 73 -11.37 11.20 10.64
C GLN A 73 -11.29 10.72 9.17
N GLY A 74 -11.49 9.43 8.91
CA GLY A 74 -11.52 8.86 7.56
C GLY A 74 -10.42 7.85 7.25
N LEU A 75 -10.06 7.74 5.97
CA LEU A 75 -9.08 6.77 5.45
C LEU A 75 -7.65 7.24 5.74
N VAL A 76 -6.93 6.47 6.57
CA VAL A 76 -5.58 6.82 7.04
C VAL A 76 -4.47 5.89 6.56
N GLY A 77 -4.82 4.76 5.95
CA GLY A 77 -3.85 3.84 5.37
C GLY A 77 -4.48 2.95 4.31
N VAL A 78 -3.67 2.47 3.36
CA VAL A 78 -4.09 1.58 2.29
C VAL A 78 -3.02 0.54 1.97
N VAL A 79 -3.44 -0.61 1.44
CA VAL A 79 -2.58 -1.60 0.78
C VAL A 79 -3.37 -2.29 -0.32
N GLY A 80 -2.77 -2.46 -1.49
CA GLY A 80 -3.35 -3.18 -2.61
C GLY A 80 -2.86 -4.63 -2.66
N LEU A 81 -3.75 -5.53 -3.07
CA LEU A 81 -3.47 -6.91 -3.40
C LEU A 81 -4.01 -7.18 -4.80
N ARG A 82 -3.17 -7.71 -5.70
CA ARG A 82 -3.56 -8.04 -7.06
C ARG A 82 -3.04 -9.43 -7.44
N ALA A 83 -3.94 -10.34 -7.75
CA ALA A 83 -3.58 -11.64 -8.31
C ALA A 83 -3.06 -11.49 -9.75
N HIS A 84 -2.15 -12.38 -10.16
CA HIS A 84 -1.72 -12.47 -11.56
C HIS A 84 -2.81 -13.15 -12.37
N ALA A 85 -3.12 -12.58 -13.55
CA ALA A 85 -4.16 -13.11 -14.45
C ALA A 85 -3.69 -14.29 -15.31
N ASP A 86 -2.38 -14.37 -15.59
CA ASP A 86 -1.81 -15.37 -16.48
C ASP A 86 -1.89 -16.78 -15.88
N ALA A 87 -2.31 -17.76 -16.68
CA ALA A 87 -2.54 -19.14 -16.23
C ALA A 87 -1.35 -19.76 -15.48
N LYS A 88 -0.12 -19.46 -15.89
CA LYS A 88 1.10 -19.95 -15.25
C LYS A 88 1.51 -19.16 -13.99
N GLN A 89 0.88 -18.03 -13.72
CA GLN A 89 1.22 -17.14 -12.59
C GLN A 89 0.05 -16.94 -11.60
N ARG A 90 -1.14 -17.49 -11.89
CA ARG A 90 -2.34 -17.32 -11.05
C ARG A 90 -2.21 -17.84 -9.63
N HIS A 91 -1.17 -18.65 -9.34
CA HIS A 91 -0.82 -19.07 -7.99
C HIS A 91 -0.14 -17.98 -7.17
N LYS A 92 0.11 -16.81 -7.76
CA LYS A 92 0.80 -15.67 -7.14
C LYS A 92 -0.10 -14.45 -7.05
N ALA A 93 0.15 -13.62 -6.04
CA ALA A 93 -0.39 -12.26 -5.98
C ALA A 93 0.69 -11.27 -5.56
N MET A 94 0.52 -10.02 -5.96
CA MET A 94 1.40 -8.89 -5.66
C MET A 94 0.75 -7.99 -4.62
N ILE A 95 1.48 -7.72 -3.53
CA ILE A 95 1.17 -6.62 -2.61
C ILE A 95 1.81 -5.36 -3.17
N TRP A 96 1.05 -4.27 -3.23
CA TRP A 96 1.50 -3.02 -3.82
C TRP A 96 0.87 -1.79 -3.18
N GLY A 97 1.43 -0.62 -3.42
CA GLY A 97 0.82 0.66 -3.11
C GLY A 97 0.53 0.90 -1.62
N MET A 98 1.30 0.25 -0.74
CA MET A 98 1.12 0.43 0.69
C MET A 98 1.51 1.82 1.13
N TYR A 99 0.60 2.47 1.85
CA TYR A 99 0.84 3.78 2.43
C TYR A 99 0.04 3.97 3.71
N VAL A 100 0.65 4.63 4.69
CA VAL A 100 -0.01 5.11 5.92
C VAL A 100 0.30 6.59 6.07
N ARG A 101 -0.73 7.42 6.24
CA ARG A 101 -0.57 8.86 6.47
C ARG A 101 0.41 9.09 7.62
N ARG A 102 1.24 10.12 7.48
CA ARG A 102 2.35 10.40 8.42
C ARG A 102 1.86 10.48 9.87
N GLU A 103 0.77 11.16 10.08
CA GLU A 103 0.13 11.39 11.38
C GLU A 103 -0.45 10.11 12.01
N ALA A 104 -0.75 9.11 11.20
CA ALA A 104 -1.28 7.82 11.64
C ALA A 104 -0.21 6.70 11.75
N ARG A 105 1.06 7.04 11.53
CA ARG A 105 2.17 6.08 11.68
C ARG A 105 2.43 5.77 13.15
N GLN A 106 3.12 4.64 13.42
CA GLN A 106 3.50 4.14 14.76
C GLN A 106 2.34 3.56 15.61
N TYR A 107 1.10 3.60 15.12
CA TYR A 107 -0.06 2.99 15.78
C TYR A 107 -0.36 1.56 15.28
N GLY A 108 0.61 0.89 14.65
CA GLY A 108 0.47 -0.49 14.17
C GLY A 108 -0.42 -0.65 12.92
N ILE A 109 -0.90 0.44 12.31
CA ILE A 109 -1.82 0.42 11.16
C ILE A 109 -1.21 -0.35 9.99
N GLY A 110 0.07 -0.12 9.67
CA GLY A 110 0.76 -0.84 8.61
C GLY A 110 0.77 -2.35 8.82
N LYS A 111 1.03 -2.80 10.05
CA LYS A 111 0.99 -4.22 10.42
C LYS A 111 -0.40 -4.81 10.16
N ARG A 112 -1.46 -4.15 10.62
CA ARG A 112 -2.84 -4.61 10.46
C ARG A 112 -3.28 -4.67 8.99
N LEU A 113 -2.86 -3.70 8.17
CA LEU A 113 -3.12 -3.71 6.73
C LEU A 113 -2.46 -4.91 6.04
N ILE A 114 -1.18 -5.18 6.33
CA ILE A 114 -0.47 -6.34 5.77
C ILE A 114 -1.09 -7.65 6.25
N GLU A 115 -1.43 -7.76 7.53
CA GLU A 115 -2.09 -8.95 8.08
C GLU A 115 -3.44 -9.20 7.40
N ALA A 116 -4.23 -8.17 7.15
CA ALA A 116 -5.50 -8.29 6.43
C ALA A 116 -5.31 -8.76 4.98
N ALA A 117 -4.34 -8.19 4.26
CA ALA A 117 -4.03 -8.60 2.88
C ALA A 117 -3.52 -10.05 2.83
N VAL A 118 -2.61 -10.44 3.73
CA VAL A 118 -2.08 -11.82 3.83
C VAL A 118 -3.19 -12.79 4.19
N SER A 119 -4.03 -12.49 5.17
CA SER A 119 -5.16 -13.34 5.57
C SER A 119 -6.16 -13.52 4.44
N HIS A 120 -6.45 -12.46 3.70
CA HIS A 120 -7.36 -12.53 2.55
C HIS A 120 -6.80 -13.38 1.40
N ALA A 121 -5.49 -13.30 1.15
CA ALA A 121 -4.82 -14.06 0.11
C ALA A 121 -4.70 -15.55 0.47
N SER A 122 -4.70 -15.88 1.76
CA SER A 122 -4.57 -17.25 2.25
C SER A 122 -5.70 -18.14 1.71
N GLY A 123 -5.33 -19.28 1.13
CA GLY A 123 -6.28 -20.20 0.48
C GLY A 123 -6.68 -19.82 -0.95
N HIS A 124 -6.27 -18.66 -1.45
CA HIS A 124 -6.53 -18.22 -2.84
C HIS A 124 -5.29 -18.24 -3.72
N VAL A 125 -4.12 -17.99 -3.14
CA VAL A 125 -2.83 -18.04 -3.83
C VAL A 125 -1.81 -18.81 -2.98
N GLU A 126 -0.79 -19.33 -3.65
CA GLU A 126 0.30 -20.08 -3.02
C GLU A 126 1.46 -19.18 -2.62
N GLN A 127 1.55 -17.99 -3.23
CA GLN A 127 2.68 -17.10 -3.04
C GLN A 127 2.26 -15.62 -3.08
N LEU A 128 2.73 -14.84 -2.12
CA LEU A 128 2.65 -13.39 -2.12
C LEU A 128 4.00 -12.78 -2.42
N GLN A 129 4.04 -11.80 -3.30
CA GLN A 129 5.24 -11.08 -3.68
C GLN A 129 5.08 -9.58 -3.42
N LEU A 130 6.18 -8.90 -3.17
CA LEU A 130 6.27 -7.44 -3.15
C LEU A 130 7.67 -6.98 -3.52
N ALA A 131 7.77 -5.73 -3.94
CA ALA A 131 9.03 -5.00 -4.09
C ALA A 131 9.04 -3.81 -3.12
N VAL A 132 10.18 -3.52 -2.53
CA VAL A 132 10.36 -2.42 -1.60
C VAL A 132 11.72 -1.76 -1.83
N VAL A 133 11.74 -0.43 -1.91
CA VAL A 133 12.98 0.33 -2.07
C VAL A 133 13.96 -0.01 -0.94
N THR A 134 15.21 -0.29 -1.32
CA THR A 134 16.27 -0.77 -0.40
C THR A 134 16.42 0.13 0.82
N GLU A 135 16.33 1.44 0.66
CA GLU A 135 16.46 2.43 1.74
C GLU A 135 15.23 2.50 2.67
N ASN A 136 14.10 1.89 2.28
CA ASN A 136 12.89 1.90 3.11
C ASN A 136 12.94 0.80 4.18
N GLU A 137 13.88 0.93 5.11
CA GLU A 137 14.08 -0.04 6.19
C GLU A 137 12.84 -0.27 7.06
N THR A 138 12.01 0.76 7.22
CA THR A 138 10.77 0.65 8.02
C THR A 138 9.80 -0.33 7.37
N ALA A 139 9.59 -0.22 6.06
CA ALA A 139 8.73 -1.14 5.32
C ALA A 139 9.35 -2.55 5.23
N ARG A 140 10.66 -2.66 4.98
CA ARG A 140 11.36 -3.95 4.96
C ARG A 140 11.19 -4.71 6.28
N ARG A 141 11.41 -4.04 7.43
CA ARG A 141 11.19 -4.64 8.76
C ARG A 141 9.74 -5.04 8.99
N LEU A 142 8.80 -4.25 8.50
CA LEU A 142 7.37 -4.56 8.59
C LEU A 142 7.04 -5.84 7.83
N TYR A 143 7.50 -5.96 6.58
CA TYR A 143 7.27 -7.14 5.75
C TYR A 143 7.99 -8.39 6.31
N ALA A 144 9.23 -8.26 6.77
CA ALA A 144 9.94 -9.36 7.43
C ALA A 144 9.19 -9.88 8.67
N LYS A 145 8.64 -8.99 9.51
CA LYS A 145 7.80 -9.38 10.65
C LYS A 145 6.47 -10.05 10.23
N ALA A 146 5.96 -9.75 9.05
CA ALA A 146 4.79 -10.41 8.48
C ALA A 146 5.14 -11.75 7.80
N GLY A 147 6.40 -12.17 7.84
CA GLY A 147 6.88 -13.47 7.34
C GLY A 147 7.34 -13.45 5.88
N PHE A 148 7.55 -12.27 5.29
CA PHE A 148 8.19 -12.17 3.98
C PHE A 148 9.70 -12.34 4.10
N ILE A 149 10.30 -13.05 3.13
CA ILE A 149 11.74 -13.24 3.00
C ILE A 149 12.25 -12.56 1.73
N GLU A 150 13.46 -12.02 1.77
CA GLU A 150 14.13 -11.45 0.60
C GLU A 150 14.56 -12.59 -0.34
N TYR A 151 14.27 -12.47 -1.64
CA TYR A 151 14.66 -13.47 -2.63
C TYR A 151 15.39 -12.88 -3.84
N GLY A 152 15.45 -11.57 -3.95
CA GLY A 152 16.12 -10.89 -5.06
C GLY A 152 16.38 -9.42 -4.80
N HIS A 153 17.24 -8.85 -5.63
CA HIS A 153 17.62 -7.45 -5.64
C HIS A 153 17.50 -6.93 -7.08
N GLN A 154 16.69 -5.92 -7.30
CA GLN A 154 16.51 -5.27 -8.59
C GLN A 154 17.27 -3.95 -8.62
N ILE A 155 18.39 -3.94 -9.34
CA ILE A 155 19.23 -2.76 -9.49
C ILE A 155 18.51 -1.73 -10.38
N ASN A 156 18.57 -0.43 -10.00
CA ASN A 156 17.96 0.67 -10.74
C ASN A 156 16.45 0.44 -11.03
N ALA A 157 15.72 -0.13 -10.07
CA ALA A 157 14.30 -0.44 -10.22
C ALA A 157 13.44 0.79 -10.48
N LEU A 158 13.77 1.91 -9.83
CA LEU A 158 13.07 3.19 -9.99
C LEU A 158 14.07 4.32 -10.28
N LYS A 159 13.57 5.38 -10.93
CA LYS A 159 14.31 6.64 -11.11
C LYS A 159 13.43 7.81 -10.75
N HIS A 160 13.86 8.63 -9.80
CA HIS A 160 13.19 9.86 -9.42
C HIS A 160 14.20 11.00 -9.26
N ALA A 161 13.89 12.19 -9.79
CA ALA A 161 14.73 13.39 -9.73
C ALA A 161 16.22 13.14 -10.12
N GLY A 162 16.45 12.30 -11.14
CA GLY A 162 17.78 11.95 -11.63
C GLY A 162 18.52 10.87 -10.83
N ARG A 163 18.01 10.46 -9.67
CA ARG A 163 18.56 9.40 -8.82
C ARG A 163 17.90 8.06 -9.11
N TYR A 164 18.69 6.99 -9.12
CA TYR A 164 18.21 5.61 -9.19
C TYR A 164 17.99 5.04 -7.78
N TYR A 165 17.01 4.16 -7.67
CA TYR A 165 16.67 3.43 -6.45
C TYR A 165 16.58 1.95 -6.79
N ASP A 166 17.15 1.14 -5.92
CA ASP A 166 17.09 -0.31 -6.02
C ASP A 166 15.92 -0.85 -5.20
N ASP A 167 15.33 -1.96 -5.64
CA ASP A 167 14.29 -2.67 -4.90
C ASP A 167 14.80 -4.00 -4.34
N ILE A 168 14.40 -4.30 -3.12
CA ILE A 168 14.45 -5.64 -2.57
C ILE A 168 13.15 -6.34 -2.94
N LEU A 169 13.27 -7.52 -3.55
CA LEU A 169 12.13 -8.38 -3.89
C LEU A 169 11.89 -9.34 -2.72
N MET A 170 10.67 -9.35 -2.21
CA MET A 170 10.31 -10.17 -1.07
C MET A 170 9.14 -11.11 -1.41
N VAL A 171 9.13 -12.28 -0.77
CA VAL A 171 8.15 -13.35 -1.00
C VAL A 171 7.71 -13.99 0.32
N LYS A 172 6.43 -14.39 0.34
CA LYS A 172 5.84 -15.19 1.43
C LYS A 172 4.99 -16.30 0.84
#